data_f0c6dab6eb8efa2d1266156c44fb9226
#
_entry.id   f0c6dab6eb8efa2d1266156c44fb9226
#
_cell.length_a   1.000
_cell.length_b   1.000
_cell.length_c   1.000
_cell.angle_alpha   90.00
_cell.angle_beta   90.00
_cell.angle_gamma   90.00
#
_symmetry.space_group_name_H-M   'P 1'
#
loop_
_entity.id
_entity.type
_entity.pdbx_description
1 polymer ?
#
loop_
_entity_poly.entity_id
_entity_poly.type
_entity_poly.pdbx_seq_one_letter_code
_entity_poly.pdbx_strand_id
1 'polypeptide(L)'
;MKYTYTEKEIPKAWASDDVLSALSPLTQKILANRGFVDVEETKVFIRTEFNDVVNGTNLADIDKLTHRLAEAIQNKEHIVVYQDYDVDGCAACAIAVENLRRFGAIVDYYSNDRIVDGFGLCANGIKNIVR
;
A
#
# COMPACT_ATOMS: atom_id res chain seq x y z
N MET A 1 31.80 -2.40 2.84
CA MET A 1 30.96 -1.25 3.22
C MET A 1 30.63 -1.39 4.70
N LYS A 2 30.95 -0.40 5.54
CA LYS A 2 30.74 -0.50 6.99
C LYS A 2 29.45 0.27 7.30
N TYR A 3 28.39 -0.43 7.69
CA TYR A 3 27.14 0.21 8.08
C TYR A 3 27.27 0.74 9.52
N THR A 4 26.88 1.99 9.75
CA THR A 4 26.78 2.56 11.08
C THR A 4 25.32 2.62 11.43
N TYR A 5 24.94 1.97 12.51
CA TYR A 5 23.60 2.04 13.07
C TYR A 5 23.52 3.23 14.03
N THR A 6 22.57 4.13 13.82
CA THR A 6 22.30 5.26 14.72
C THR A 6 20.93 5.08 15.31
N GLU A 7 20.88 4.93 16.62
CA GLU A 7 19.63 4.85 17.38
C GLU A 7 19.19 6.27 17.77
N LYS A 8 17.94 6.60 17.53
CA LYS A 8 17.33 7.85 17.97
C LYS A 8 16.88 7.74 19.43
N GLU A 9 17.01 8.83 20.17
CA GLU A 9 16.46 8.91 21.52
C GLU A 9 14.93 8.97 21.49
N ILE A 10 14.31 8.37 22.51
CA ILE A 10 12.87 8.46 22.71
C ILE A 10 12.55 9.90 23.14
N PRO A 11 11.57 10.57 22.48
CA PRO A 11 11.23 11.94 22.84
C PRO A 11 10.82 12.08 24.30
N LYS A 12 11.42 13.03 25.00
CA LYS A 12 11.17 13.25 26.45
C LYS A 12 9.69 13.55 26.74
N ALA A 13 8.99 14.21 25.81
CA ALA A 13 7.57 14.52 25.96
C ALA A 13 6.69 13.28 26.10
N TRP A 14 7.12 12.11 25.59
CA TRP A 14 6.35 10.87 25.67
C TRP A 14 6.26 10.33 27.10
N ALA A 15 7.20 10.66 27.97
CA ALA A 15 7.20 10.20 29.36
C ALA A 15 6.05 10.78 30.19
N SER A 16 5.48 11.90 29.77
CA SER A 16 4.34 12.57 30.44
C SER A 16 2.99 12.31 29.75
N ASP A 17 2.95 11.55 28.66
CA ASP A 17 1.71 11.16 27.99
C ASP A 17 1.28 9.75 28.40
N ASP A 18 0.03 9.61 28.82
CA ASP A 18 -0.50 8.34 29.38
C ASP A 18 -0.48 7.19 28.36
N VAL A 19 -0.62 7.48 27.08
CA VAL A 19 -0.66 6.47 26.01
C VAL A 19 0.75 6.06 25.60
N LEU A 20 1.60 7.05 25.32
CA LEU A 20 2.96 6.79 24.82
C LEU A 20 3.87 6.22 25.90
N SER A 21 3.70 6.66 27.16
CA SER A 21 4.46 6.11 28.29
C SER A 21 4.08 4.66 28.62
N ALA A 22 2.85 4.25 28.31
CA ALA A 22 2.38 2.88 28.49
C ALA A 22 2.88 1.89 27.43
N LEU A 23 3.44 2.39 26.32
CA LEU A 23 4.03 1.54 25.29
C LEU A 23 5.30 0.86 25.79
N SER A 24 5.57 -0.36 25.29
CA SER A 24 6.83 -1.04 25.62
C SER A 24 8.04 -0.18 25.17
N PRO A 25 9.18 -0.26 25.89
CA PRO A 25 10.39 0.47 25.50
C PRO A 25 10.84 0.18 24.06
N LEU A 26 10.64 -1.05 23.60
CA LEU A 26 10.95 -1.43 22.22
C LEU A 26 10.04 -0.72 21.21
N THR A 27 8.73 -0.64 21.49
CA THR A 27 7.78 0.06 20.61
C THR A 27 8.10 1.54 20.56
N GLN A 28 8.40 2.18 21.68
CA GLN A 28 8.81 3.58 21.74
C GLN A 28 10.08 3.82 20.88
N LYS A 29 11.09 2.96 20.98
CA LYS A 29 12.31 3.04 20.18
C LYS A 29 12.04 2.89 18.68
N ILE A 30 11.19 1.94 18.27
CA ILE A 30 10.84 1.74 16.86
C ILE A 30 10.16 3.00 16.32
N LEU A 31 9.20 3.57 17.02
CA LEU A 31 8.52 4.79 16.61
C LEU A 31 9.49 5.98 16.51
N ALA A 32 10.34 6.20 17.52
CA ALA A 32 11.34 7.25 17.50
C ALA A 32 12.31 7.12 16.31
N ASN A 33 12.79 5.89 16.04
CA ASN A 33 13.67 5.62 14.89
C ASN A 33 12.98 5.87 13.55
N ARG A 34 11.67 5.69 13.45
CA ARG A 34 10.86 6.01 12.27
C ARG A 34 10.57 7.51 12.12
N GLY A 35 10.96 8.33 13.08
CA GLY A 35 10.86 9.79 12.99
C GLY A 35 9.66 10.38 13.71
N PHE A 36 8.88 9.58 14.42
CA PHE A 36 7.81 10.10 15.26
C PHE A 36 8.41 10.87 16.45
N VAL A 37 8.06 12.13 16.59
CA VAL A 37 8.55 13.02 17.65
C VAL A 37 7.40 13.68 18.39
N ASP A 38 6.40 14.13 17.63
CA ASP A 38 5.21 14.81 18.16
C ASP A 38 4.26 13.80 18.84
N VAL A 39 3.71 14.21 20.00
CA VAL A 39 2.84 13.35 20.81
C VAL A 39 1.53 13.05 20.08
N GLU A 40 0.88 14.07 19.52
CA GLU A 40 -0.44 13.90 18.90
C GLU A 40 -0.34 13.15 17.57
N GLU A 41 0.65 13.46 16.74
CA GLU A 41 0.91 12.71 15.52
C GLU A 41 1.17 11.23 15.80
N THR A 42 1.97 10.94 16.83
CA THR A 42 2.28 9.56 17.23
C THR A 42 1.03 8.83 17.72
N LYS A 43 0.20 9.50 18.53
CA LYS A 43 -1.07 8.94 19.01
C LYS A 43 -2.05 8.66 17.88
N VAL A 44 -2.18 9.57 16.92
CA VAL A 44 -3.00 9.35 15.72
C VAL A 44 -2.52 8.11 14.98
N PHE A 45 -1.22 8.00 14.72
CA PHE A 45 -0.67 6.83 14.03
C PHE A 45 -0.96 5.50 14.75
N ILE A 46 -0.84 5.45 16.09
CA ILE A 46 -1.05 4.21 16.85
C ILE A 46 -2.54 3.85 16.98
N ARG A 47 -3.41 4.86 16.99
CA ARG A 47 -4.86 4.70 17.17
C ARG A 47 -5.66 4.68 15.89
N THR A 48 -4.98 4.74 14.74
CA THR A 48 -5.65 4.71 13.43
C THR A 48 -6.60 3.50 13.37
N GLU A 49 -7.87 3.77 13.17
CA GLU A 49 -8.90 2.76 13.00
C GLU A 49 -9.16 2.51 11.51
N PHE A 50 -9.86 1.40 11.20
CA PHE A 50 -10.18 1.05 9.83
C PHE A 50 -10.93 2.18 9.10
N ASN A 51 -11.84 2.87 9.79
CA ASN A 51 -12.59 3.98 9.22
C ASN A 51 -11.73 5.19 8.83
N ASP A 52 -10.56 5.36 9.46
CA ASP A 52 -9.62 6.46 9.14
C ASP A 52 -8.86 6.18 7.83
N VAL A 53 -8.75 4.90 7.45
CA VAL A 53 -7.97 4.45 6.29
C VAL A 53 -8.82 4.30 5.02
N VAL A 54 -10.15 4.19 5.16
CA VAL A 54 -11.07 3.81 4.06
C VAL A 54 -11.23 4.91 2.99
N ASN A 55 -10.78 6.12 3.23
CA ASN A 55 -10.92 7.18 2.25
C ASN A 55 -9.78 7.17 1.23
N GLY A 56 -9.92 6.35 0.17
CA GLY A 56 -8.95 6.26 -0.92
C GLY A 56 -8.76 7.56 -1.74
N THR A 57 -9.56 8.61 -1.48
CA THR A 57 -9.44 9.89 -2.18
C THR A 57 -8.14 10.63 -1.91
N ASN A 58 -7.42 10.25 -0.83
CA ASN A 58 -6.14 10.86 -0.47
C ASN A 58 -4.93 10.22 -1.18
N LEU A 59 -5.14 9.20 -2.01
CA LEU A 59 -4.07 8.60 -2.78
C LEU A 59 -3.61 9.53 -3.90
N ALA A 60 -2.30 9.68 -4.06
CA ALA A 60 -1.74 10.44 -5.17
C ALA A 60 -2.24 9.89 -6.52
N ASP A 61 -2.59 10.80 -7.43
CA ASP A 61 -3.06 10.48 -8.78
C ASP A 61 -4.34 9.61 -8.87
N ILE A 62 -5.10 9.45 -7.77
CA ILE A 62 -6.33 8.65 -7.77
C ILE A 62 -7.35 9.17 -8.80
N ASP A 63 -7.45 10.48 -8.96
CA ASP A 63 -8.36 11.09 -9.94
C ASP A 63 -7.96 10.75 -11.37
N LYS A 64 -6.67 10.74 -11.68
CA LYS A 64 -6.16 10.33 -13.00
C LYS A 64 -6.45 8.85 -13.27
N LEU A 65 -6.23 8.00 -12.28
CA LEU A 65 -6.51 6.56 -12.38
C LEU A 65 -7.99 6.30 -12.62
N THR A 66 -8.87 6.91 -11.81
CA THR A 66 -10.32 6.71 -11.93
C THR A 66 -10.86 7.22 -13.24
N HIS A 67 -10.38 8.38 -13.71
CA HIS A 67 -10.74 8.93 -15.03
C HIS A 67 -10.31 7.99 -16.16
N ARG A 68 -9.06 7.51 -16.12
CA ARG A 68 -8.54 6.59 -17.15
C ARG A 68 -9.29 5.25 -17.18
N LEU A 69 -9.64 4.71 -16.01
CA LEU A 69 -10.46 3.49 -15.92
C LEU A 69 -11.87 3.71 -16.49
N ALA A 70 -12.50 4.84 -16.18
CA ALA A 70 -13.80 5.18 -16.73
C ALA A 70 -13.77 5.29 -18.27
N GLU A 71 -12.76 5.93 -18.83
CA GLU A 71 -12.55 5.96 -20.30
C GLU A 71 -12.38 4.56 -20.90
N ALA A 72 -11.55 3.72 -20.27
CA ALA A 72 -11.32 2.36 -20.76
C ALA A 72 -12.62 1.53 -20.77
N ILE A 73 -13.43 1.67 -19.72
CA ILE A 73 -14.72 0.98 -19.64
C ILE A 73 -15.68 1.48 -20.72
N GLN A 74 -15.79 2.79 -20.91
CA GLN A 74 -16.66 3.39 -21.94
C GLN A 74 -16.25 2.97 -23.35
N ASN A 75 -14.95 2.93 -23.61
CA ASN A 75 -14.38 2.56 -24.92
C ASN A 75 -14.29 1.05 -25.12
N LYS A 76 -14.73 0.24 -24.13
CA LYS A 76 -14.62 -1.24 -24.20
C LYS A 76 -13.18 -1.73 -24.38
N GLU A 77 -12.21 -1.00 -23.82
CA GLU A 77 -10.83 -1.43 -23.82
C GLU A 77 -10.64 -2.65 -22.89
N HIS A 78 -9.70 -3.52 -23.27
CA HIS A 78 -9.32 -4.65 -22.43
C HIS A 78 -8.39 -4.21 -21.30
N ILE A 79 -8.77 -4.42 -20.08
CA ILE A 79 -8.00 -4.08 -18.88
C ILE A 79 -7.36 -5.34 -18.32
N VAL A 80 -6.08 -5.27 -17.97
CA VAL A 80 -5.41 -6.37 -17.27
C VAL A 80 -4.92 -5.88 -15.91
N VAL A 81 -5.33 -6.57 -14.85
CA VAL A 81 -4.82 -6.35 -13.50
C VAL A 81 -3.57 -7.19 -13.31
N TYR A 82 -2.41 -6.54 -13.27
CA TYR A 82 -1.13 -7.19 -13.00
C TYR A 82 -0.94 -7.33 -11.50
N GLN A 83 -0.79 -8.54 -11.00
CA GLN A 83 -0.64 -8.81 -9.57
C GLN A 83 0.69 -9.46 -9.22
N ASP A 84 1.16 -9.26 -8.00
CA ASP A 84 2.16 -10.11 -7.39
C ASP A 84 1.54 -11.42 -6.90
N TYR A 85 2.34 -12.47 -6.77
CA TYR A 85 1.89 -13.84 -6.45
C TYR A 85 1.55 -14.06 -4.98
N ASP A 86 1.82 -13.09 -4.10
CA ASP A 86 1.56 -13.21 -2.67
C ASP A 86 0.08 -12.99 -2.30
N VAL A 87 -0.25 -13.21 -1.03
CA VAL A 87 -1.66 -13.21 -0.57
C VAL A 87 -2.33 -11.86 -0.73
N ASP A 88 -1.62 -10.78 -0.45
CA ASP A 88 -2.15 -9.42 -0.58
C ASP A 88 -2.29 -9.01 -2.04
N GLY A 89 -1.34 -9.36 -2.91
CA GLY A 89 -1.47 -9.19 -4.35
C GLY A 89 -2.68 -9.95 -4.92
N CYS A 90 -2.85 -11.21 -4.55
CA CYS A 90 -4.02 -12.01 -4.96
C CYS A 90 -5.34 -11.42 -4.44
N ALA A 91 -5.39 -10.99 -3.18
CA ALA A 91 -6.59 -10.38 -2.60
C ALA A 91 -6.93 -9.05 -3.26
N ALA A 92 -5.94 -8.17 -3.47
CA ALA A 92 -6.13 -6.90 -4.15
C ALA A 92 -6.61 -7.10 -5.59
N CYS A 93 -6.04 -8.06 -6.32
CA CYS A 93 -6.45 -8.41 -7.67
C CYS A 93 -7.90 -8.92 -7.71
N ALA A 94 -8.28 -9.82 -6.82
CA ALA A 94 -9.64 -10.33 -6.76
C ALA A 94 -10.66 -9.19 -6.54
N ILE A 95 -10.38 -8.28 -5.62
CA ILE A 95 -11.20 -7.11 -5.37
C ILE A 95 -11.27 -6.21 -6.61
N ALA A 96 -10.15 -5.92 -7.24
CA ALA A 96 -10.09 -5.06 -8.42
C ALA A 96 -10.87 -5.66 -9.60
N VAL A 97 -10.59 -6.92 -9.95
CA VAL A 97 -11.24 -7.61 -11.07
C VAL A 97 -12.74 -7.73 -10.86
N GLU A 98 -13.19 -8.13 -9.67
CA GLU A 98 -14.61 -8.26 -9.38
C GLU A 98 -15.35 -6.91 -9.50
N ASN A 99 -14.79 -5.85 -8.93
CA ASN A 99 -15.41 -4.53 -9.01
C ASN A 99 -15.40 -3.96 -10.44
N LEU A 100 -14.30 -4.08 -11.16
CA LEU A 100 -14.22 -3.65 -12.56
C LEU A 100 -15.26 -4.36 -13.43
N ARG A 101 -15.46 -5.68 -13.24
CA ARG A 101 -16.53 -6.45 -13.92
C ARG A 101 -17.92 -5.92 -13.59
N ARG A 102 -18.18 -5.59 -12.34
CA ARG A 102 -19.47 -4.99 -11.92
C ARG A 102 -19.74 -3.66 -12.60
N PHE A 103 -18.69 -2.88 -12.89
CA PHE A 103 -18.78 -1.65 -13.69
C PHE A 103 -18.84 -1.89 -15.20
N GLY A 104 -18.86 -3.15 -15.65
CA GLY A 104 -18.97 -3.51 -17.07
C GLY A 104 -17.66 -3.47 -17.85
N ALA A 105 -16.52 -3.51 -17.15
CA ALA A 105 -15.20 -3.61 -17.79
C ALA A 105 -14.97 -4.98 -18.42
N ILE A 106 -14.22 -5.00 -19.52
CA ILE A 106 -13.60 -6.20 -20.07
C ILE A 106 -12.26 -6.36 -19.35
N VAL A 107 -12.17 -7.26 -18.37
CA VAL A 107 -11.01 -7.34 -17.49
C VAL A 107 -10.56 -8.76 -17.23
N ASP A 108 -9.26 -8.96 -17.35
CA ASP A 108 -8.52 -10.16 -16.98
C ASP A 108 -7.44 -9.82 -15.93
N TYR A 109 -6.72 -10.84 -15.51
CA TYR A 109 -5.58 -10.65 -14.61
C TYR A 109 -4.36 -11.42 -15.09
N TYR A 110 -3.19 -10.95 -14.68
CA TYR A 110 -1.91 -11.63 -14.84
C TYR A 110 -1.20 -11.73 -13.50
N SER A 111 -0.84 -12.93 -13.12
CA SER A 111 0.01 -13.18 -11.94
C SER A 111 1.42 -13.48 -12.40
N ASN A 112 2.40 -12.74 -11.92
CA ASN A 112 3.79 -13.01 -12.23
C ASN A 112 4.27 -14.33 -11.60
N ASP A 113 5.21 -14.98 -12.27
CA ASP A 113 5.91 -16.13 -11.73
C ASP A 113 7.17 -15.67 -10.99
N ARG A 114 7.29 -16.05 -9.71
CA ARG A 114 8.41 -15.64 -8.86
C ARG A 114 9.78 -16.00 -9.44
N ILE A 115 9.86 -17.12 -10.12
CA ILE A 115 11.14 -17.69 -10.62
C ILE A 115 11.47 -17.09 -11.99
N VAL A 116 10.46 -16.93 -12.85
CA VAL A 116 10.64 -16.49 -14.24
C VAL A 116 10.58 -14.97 -14.37
N ASP A 117 9.62 -14.34 -13.70
CA ASP A 117 9.33 -12.90 -13.82
C ASP A 117 9.97 -12.09 -12.69
N GLY A 118 10.24 -12.71 -11.53
CA GLY A 118 10.76 -12.03 -10.35
C GLY A 118 9.66 -11.29 -9.59
N PHE A 119 10.03 -10.14 -9.00
CA PHE A 119 9.11 -9.32 -8.21
C PHE A 119 8.59 -8.12 -9.00
N GLY A 120 7.31 -7.81 -8.80
CA GLY A 120 6.68 -6.62 -9.35
C GLY A 120 6.53 -6.65 -10.87
N LEU A 121 6.33 -5.49 -11.47
CA LEU A 121 6.12 -5.35 -12.90
C LEU A 121 7.40 -5.62 -13.69
N CYS A 122 7.37 -6.57 -14.63
CA CYS A 122 8.52 -6.91 -15.46
C CYS A 122 8.21 -6.90 -16.97
N ALA A 123 9.24 -6.70 -17.78
CA ALA A 123 9.11 -6.65 -19.23
C ALA A 123 8.59 -7.96 -19.85
N ASN A 124 8.94 -9.10 -19.24
CA ASN A 124 8.48 -10.41 -19.70
C ASN A 124 6.98 -10.60 -19.43
N GLY A 125 6.51 -10.26 -18.23
CA GLY A 125 5.10 -10.27 -17.89
C GLY A 125 4.26 -9.39 -18.80
N ILE A 126 4.73 -8.16 -19.11
CA ILE A 126 4.04 -7.28 -20.06
C ILE A 126 3.96 -7.91 -21.45
N LYS A 127 5.03 -8.52 -21.95
CA LYS A 127 5.01 -9.21 -23.25
C LYS A 127 4.02 -10.37 -23.30
N ASN A 128 3.82 -11.07 -22.18
CA ASN A 128 2.86 -12.17 -22.10
C ASN A 128 1.40 -11.68 -22.12
N ILE A 129 1.15 -10.48 -21.58
CA ILE A 129 -0.18 -9.85 -21.57
C ILE A 129 -0.57 -9.31 -22.97
N VAL A 130 0.38 -8.76 -23.72
CA VAL A 130 0.13 -8.08 -25.01
C VAL A 130 0.04 -9.07 -26.19
N ARG A 131 0.31 -10.36 -25.96
CA ARG A 131 0.15 -11.42 -26.98
C ARG A 131 -1.28 -11.92 -27.05
#